data_c84d0b47d08639a4380f71b2ab260457
#
_entry.id   c84d0b47d08639a4380f71b2ab260457
#
_cell.length_a   1.000
_cell.length_b   1.000
_cell.length_c   1.000
_cell.angle_alpha   90.00
_cell.angle_beta   90.00
_cell.angle_gamma   90.00
#
_symmetry.space_group_name_H-M   'P 1'
#
loop_
_entity.id
_entity.type
_entity.pdbx_description
1 polymer ?
#
loop_
_entity_poly.entity_id
_entity_poly.type
_entity_poly.pdbx_seq_one_letter_code
_entity_poly.pdbx_strand_id
1 'polypeptide(L)'
;MQRVWFNKTFSSVGAAIRLIREADQASEYEIVCSSTNAHAPVFLAAHESALEPGGLKGLDYLEWCLDFCLAHRIGIFIPGKEAALISGEQARFEAQGTRVLCVASQDTLDLLHNKARFYETVVCSTPPAAFRLVETAQQFEAAWHELKKDHAQLCIKPSVSVYGLGFAVIDEERSSAQLLLQGVQYHIGLEDLRRGFEAMETFRPMLLMEYLDGHEFSVDCLGDNGRLVCAVARKKSLVVGQGQLIDLRDDILEATRQLTETYGLNGIFNVQFREGQSGLGLLEINPRMSGGIGMACLAGPNLPYLALLGFDRGFDTLVVPEVRAGLRVGEIAFAMEMP
;
A
#
# COMPACT_ATOMS: atom_id res chain seq x y z
N MET A 1 -2.62 -29.37 8.95
CA MET A 1 -2.89 -28.31 7.96
C MET A 1 -3.37 -27.09 8.71
N GLN A 2 -2.67 -25.94 8.54
CA GLN A 2 -2.96 -24.69 9.23
C GLN A 2 -3.94 -23.87 8.39
N ARG A 3 -5.05 -23.40 8.97
CA ARG A 3 -6.02 -22.57 8.25
C ARG A 3 -5.61 -21.11 8.34
N VAL A 4 -5.49 -20.46 7.16
CA VAL A 4 -5.04 -19.08 7.00
C VAL A 4 -6.15 -18.25 6.38
N TRP A 5 -6.56 -17.15 7.01
CA TRP A 5 -7.66 -16.33 6.53
C TRP A 5 -7.21 -14.95 6.06
N PHE A 6 -7.76 -14.53 4.91
CA PHE A 6 -7.66 -13.19 4.34
C PHE A 6 -9.05 -12.56 4.27
N ASN A 7 -9.25 -11.42 4.93
CA ASN A 7 -10.53 -10.69 4.96
C ASN A 7 -10.61 -9.51 3.98
N LYS A 8 -9.73 -9.45 3.00
CA LYS A 8 -9.72 -8.40 1.98
C LYS A 8 -9.41 -9.00 0.62
N THR A 9 -10.10 -8.51 -0.39
CA THR A 9 -10.18 -9.15 -1.69
C THR A 9 -9.67 -8.28 -2.83
N PHE A 10 -8.60 -7.52 -2.62
CA PHE A 10 -7.90 -6.85 -3.72
C PHE A 10 -7.27 -7.86 -4.68
N SER A 11 -7.03 -7.46 -5.92
CA SER A 11 -6.34 -8.28 -6.91
C SER A 11 -4.99 -8.82 -6.42
N SER A 12 -4.26 -8.04 -5.62
CA SER A 12 -3.02 -8.46 -4.97
C SER A 12 -3.20 -9.65 -4.02
N VAL A 13 -4.33 -9.74 -3.32
CA VAL A 13 -4.61 -10.89 -2.44
C VAL A 13 -4.81 -12.17 -3.25
N GLY A 14 -5.52 -12.10 -4.38
CA GLY A 14 -5.67 -13.24 -5.28
C GLY A 14 -4.33 -13.72 -5.85
N ALA A 15 -3.43 -12.79 -6.20
CA ALA A 15 -2.07 -13.12 -6.62
C ALA A 15 -1.26 -13.77 -5.49
N ALA A 16 -1.33 -13.21 -4.28
CA ALA A 16 -0.65 -13.74 -3.10
C ALA A 16 -1.11 -15.15 -2.75
N ILE A 17 -2.42 -15.41 -2.77
CA ILE A 17 -2.98 -16.74 -2.51
C ILE A 17 -2.46 -17.76 -3.53
N ARG A 18 -2.45 -17.42 -4.81
CA ARG A 18 -1.87 -18.32 -5.84
C ARG A 18 -0.40 -18.61 -5.58
N LEU A 19 0.40 -17.57 -5.29
CA LEU A 19 1.82 -17.72 -4.98
C LEU A 19 2.07 -18.58 -3.74
N ILE A 20 1.26 -18.46 -2.70
CA ILE A 20 1.34 -19.32 -1.50
C ILE A 20 1.03 -20.76 -1.89
N ARG A 21 -0.07 -21.00 -2.60
CA ARG A 21 -0.49 -22.36 -3.00
C ARG A 21 0.51 -23.06 -3.94
N GLU A 22 1.11 -22.31 -4.85
CA GLU A 22 2.14 -22.83 -5.75
C GLU A 22 3.43 -23.22 -5.00
N ALA A 23 3.77 -22.49 -3.94
CA ALA A 23 4.97 -22.78 -3.15
C ALA A 23 4.76 -23.83 -2.06
N ASP A 24 3.54 -23.98 -1.56
CA ASP A 24 3.18 -24.94 -0.49
C ASP A 24 3.02 -26.38 -1.03
N GLN A 25 4.14 -26.96 -1.44
CA GLN A 25 4.20 -28.32 -2.02
C GLN A 25 3.71 -29.39 -1.03
N ALA A 26 3.83 -29.15 0.26
CA ALA A 26 3.44 -30.09 1.32
C ALA A 26 1.97 -29.95 1.75
N SER A 27 1.24 -29.01 1.17
CA SER A 27 -0.17 -28.71 1.52
C SER A 27 -0.37 -28.45 3.02
N GLU A 28 0.52 -27.64 3.60
CA GLU A 28 0.51 -27.33 5.02
C GLU A 28 -0.52 -26.25 5.37
N TYR A 29 -0.89 -25.41 4.38
CA TYR A 29 -1.78 -24.28 4.55
C TYR A 29 -3.08 -24.41 3.76
N GLU A 30 -4.20 -24.29 4.44
CA GLU A 30 -5.52 -24.17 3.83
C GLU A 30 -5.95 -22.70 3.85
N ILE A 31 -6.07 -22.10 2.67
CA ILE A 31 -6.36 -20.68 2.53
C ILE A 31 -7.86 -20.44 2.47
N VAL A 32 -8.35 -19.66 3.42
CA VAL A 32 -9.73 -19.15 3.50
C VAL A 32 -9.74 -17.68 3.08
N CYS A 33 -10.72 -17.26 2.30
CA CYS A 33 -10.88 -15.88 1.89
C CYS A 33 -12.33 -15.43 2.07
N SER A 34 -12.56 -14.20 2.52
CA SER A 34 -13.90 -13.66 2.66
C SER A 34 -14.08 -12.33 1.93
N SER A 35 -15.31 -12.05 1.50
CA SER A 35 -15.69 -10.81 0.82
C SER A 35 -17.16 -10.51 1.02
N THR A 36 -17.54 -9.23 1.00
CA THR A 36 -18.94 -8.79 0.89
C THR A 36 -19.52 -8.97 -0.52
N ASN A 37 -18.66 -9.22 -1.53
CA ASN A 37 -19.07 -9.50 -2.91
C ASN A 37 -19.07 -11.01 -3.16
N ALA A 38 -20.23 -11.60 -3.37
CA ALA A 38 -20.38 -13.04 -3.64
C ALA A 38 -19.65 -13.49 -4.92
N HIS A 39 -19.38 -12.56 -5.84
CA HIS A 39 -18.67 -12.81 -7.10
C HIS A 39 -17.23 -12.27 -7.07
N ALA A 40 -16.57 -12.24 -5.90
CA ALA A 40 -15.20 -11.75 -5.78
C ALA A 40 -14.23 -12.69 -6.50
N PRO A 41 -13.41 -12.19 -7.47
CA PRO A 41 -12.50 -13.05 -8.25
C PRO A 41 -11.48 -13.80 -7.40
N VAL A 42 -11.16 -13.28 -6.22
CA VAL A 42 -10.22 -13.91 -5.27
C VAL A 42 -10.71 -15.27 -4.79
N PHE A 43 -12.01 -15.52 -4.77
CA PHE A 43 -12.60 -16.81 -4.38
C PHE A 43 -12.09 -17.96 -5.25
N LEU A 44 -11.76 -17.71 -6.53
CA LEU A 44 -11.15 -18.70 -7.41
C LEU A 44 -9.72 -19.12 -7.00
N ALA A 45 -9.05 -18.28 -6.22
CA ALA A 45 -7.69 -18.58 -5.76
C ALA A 45 -7.66 -19.32 -4.43
N ALA A 46 -8.66 -19.15 -3.56
CA ALA A 46 -8.73 -19.74 -2.22
C ALA A 46 -9.12 -21.23 -2.24
N HIS A 47 -8.89 -21.93 -1.11
CA HIS A 47 -9.39 -23.29 -0.90
C HIS A 47 -10.84 -23.26 -0.42
N GLU A 48 -11.16 -22.26 0.42
CA GLU A 48 -12.51 -22.01 0.94
C GLU A 48 -12.83 -20.52 0.83
N SER A 49 -14.06 -20.20 0.51
CA SER A 49 -14.55 -18.82 0.43
C SER A 49 -15.78 -18.62 1.31
N ALA A 50 -15.92 -17.43 1.89
CA ALA A 50 -17.05 -17.06 2.73
C ALA A 50 -17.58 -15.67 2.36
N LEU A 51 -18.90 -15.51 2.48
CA LEU A 51 -19.54 -14.21 2.30
C LEU A 51 -19.53 -13.45 3.63
N GLU A 52 -19.00 -12.23 3.61
CA GLU A 52 -19.05 -11.31 4.74
C GLU A 52 -20.40 -10.61 4.82
N PRO A 53 -20.94 -10.37 6.03
CA PRO A 53 -22.09 -9.50 6.19
C PRO A 53 -21.84 -8.10 5.66
N GLY A 54 -22.79 -7.56 4.89
CA GLY A 54 -22.69 -6.19 4.38
C GLY A 54 -22.83 -5.15 5.48
N GLY A 55 -22.10 -4.03 5.37
CA GLY A 55 -22.29 -2.87 6.23
C GLY A 55 -21.57 -2.88 7.58
N LEU A 56 -21.00 -4.00 8.03
CA LEU A 56 -20.24 -4.07 9.28
C LEU A 56 -18.96 -3.23 9.21
N LYS A 57 -18.70 -2.47 10.29
CA LYS A 57 -17.51 -1.62 10.48
C LYS A 57 -17.12 -1.56 11.96
N GLY A 58 -15.88 -1.16 12.24
CA GLY A 58 -15.40 -0.94 13.59
C GLY A 58 -15.60 -2.16 14.48
N LEU A 59 -16.10 -1.94 15.69
CA LEU A 59 -16.28 -2.99 16.70
C LEU A 59 -17.20 -4.13 16.24
N ASP A 60 -18.30 -3.82 15.53
CA ASP A 60 -19.20 -4.86 15.03
C ASP A 60 -18.50 -5.79 14.02
N TYR A 61 -17.61 -5.24 13.20
CA TYR A 61 -16.80 -6.06 12.30
C TYR A 61 -15.73 -6.87 13.04
N LEU A 62 -15.12 -6.30 14.09
CA LEU A 62 -14.16 -7.00 14.94
C LEU A 62 -14.81 -8.22 15.61
N GLU A 63 -15.98 -8.06 16.22
CA GLU A 63 -16.70 -9.17 16.85
C GLU A 63 -17.03 -10.26 15.82
N TRP A 64 -17.51 -9.88 14.65
CA TRP A 64 -17.73 -10.83 13.57
C TRP A 64 -16.43 -11.57 13.15
N CYS A 65 -15.28 -10.88 13.10
CA CYS A 65 -13.99 -11.51 12.82
C CYS A 65 -13.59 -12.55 13.87
N LEU A 66 -13.83 -12.25 15.16
CA LEU A 66 -13.55 -13.18 16.26
C LEU A 66 -14.42 -14.44 16.14
N ASP A 67 -15.72 -14.27 15.94
CA ASP A 67 -16.67 -15.38 15.75
C ASP A 67 -16.31 -16.20 14.51
N PHE A 68 -15.93 -15.54 13.41
CA PHE A 68 -15.49 -16.21 12.19
C PHE A 68 -14.25 -17.06 12.42
N CYS A 69 -13.24 -16.52 13.10
CA CYS A 69 -12.02 -17.25 13.42
C CYS A 69 -12.31 -18.51 14.22
N LEU A 70 -13.17 -18.41 15.24
CA LEU A 70 -13.56 -19.55 16.07
C LEU A 70 -14.36 -20.59 15.27
N ALA A 71 -15.38 -20.16 14.52
CA ALA A 71 -16.26 -21.04 13.75
C ALA A 71 -15.51 -21.81 12.65
N HIS A 72 -14.58 -21.14 11.99
CA HIS A 72 -13.78 -21.72 10.90
C HIS A 72 -12.43 -22.28 11.35
N ARG A 73 -12.13 -22.29 12.66
CA ARG A 73 -10.86 -22.79 13.23
C ARG A 73 -9.65 -22.17 12.56
N ILE A 74 -9.68 -20.84 12.40
CA ILE A 74 -8.57 -20.09 11.79
C ILE A 74 -7.37 -20.08 12.72
N GLY A 75 -6.24 -20.56 12.26
CA GLY A 75 -5.00 -20.53 13.03
C GLY A 75 -4.14 -19.31 12.77
N ILE A 76 -4.19 -18.76 11.54
CA ILE A 76 -3.49 -17.52 11.16
C ILE A 76 -4.48 -16.59 10.46
N PHE A 77 -4.58 -15.35 10.93
CA PHE A 77 -5.37 -14.30 10.31
C PHE A 77 -4.48 -13.20 9.74
N ILE A 78 -4.64 -12.88 8.46
CA ILE A 78 -3.91 -11.80 7.76
C ILE A 78 -4.91 -10.69 7.41
N PRO A 79 -5.07 -9.67 8.28
CA PRO A 79 -6.09 -8.67 8.12
C PRO A 79 -5.74 -7.66 7.02
N GLY A 80 -6.72 -7.29 6.21
CA GLY A 80 -6.61 -6.23 5.22
C GLY A 80 -7.72 -5.18 5.36
N LYS A 81 -8.85 -5.54 5.98
CA LYS A 81 -9.96 -4.65 6.35
C LYS A 81 -9.96 -4.47 7.86
N GLU A 82 -10.15 -3.24 8.35
CA GLU A 82 -10.07 -2.86 9.77
C GLU A 82 -8.74 -3.28 10.44
N ALA A 83 -7.64 -3.31 9.66
CA ALA A 83 -6.37 -3.87 10.12
C ALA A 83 -5.80 -3.14 11.36
N ALA A 84 -6.00 -1.83 11.50
CA ALA A 84 -5.56 -1.08 12.67
C ALA A 84 -6.30 -1.51 13.94
N LEU A 85 -7.64 -1.58 13.88
CA LEU A 85 -8.44 -2.05 14.99
C LEU A 85 -8.11 -3.49 15.38
N ILE A 86 -8.00 -4.37 14.38
CA ILE A 86 -7.63 -5.79 14.60
C ILE A 86 -6.23 -5.89 15.22
N SER A 87 -5.30 -5.04 14.81
CA SER A 87 -3.96 -4.97 15.40
C SER A 87 -3.98 -4.57 16.87
N GLY A 88 -4.86 -3.67 17.29
CA GLY A 88 -5.04 -3.30 18.69
C GLY A 88 -5.64 -4.41 19.56
N GLU A 89 -6.33 -5.34 18.95
CA GLU A 89 -7.11 -6.39 19.65
C GLU A 89 -6.52 -7.81 19.45
N GLN A 90 -5.26 -7.94 19.05
CA GLN A 90 -4.61 -9.23 18.76
C GLN A 90 -4.75 -10.24 19.91
N ALA A 91 -4.65 -9.79 21.17
CA ALA A 91 -4.76 -10.64 22.34
C ALA A 91 -6.10 -11.39 22.42
N ARG A 92 -7.19 -10.81 21.88
CA ARG A 92 -8.51 -11.47 21.84
C ARG A 92 -8.53 -12.64 20.85
N PHE A 93 -7.87 -12.48 19.72
CA PHE A 93 -7.71 -13.55 18.72
C PHE A 93 -6.79 -14.66 19.26
N GLU A 94 -5.68 -14.31 19.91
CA GLU A 94 -4.74 -15.25 20.50
C GLU A 94 -5.39 -16.09 21.60
N ALA A 95 -6.26 -15.47 22.41
CA ALA A 95 -7.03 -16.18 23.45
C ALA A 95 -7.96 -17.27 22.88
N GLN A 96 -8.30 -17.18 21.58
CA GLN A 96 -9.10 -18.18 20.86
C GLN A 96 -8.25 -19.14 20.00
N GLY A 97 -6.91 -19.00 20.04
CA GLY A 97 -5.98 -19.83 19.27
C GLY A 97 -5.70 -19.33 17.86
N THR A 98 -6.11 -18.10 17.50
CA THR A 98 -5.80 -17.46 16.21
C THR A 98 -4.65 -16.48 16.36
N ARG A 99 -3.55 -16.67 15.67
CA ARG A 99 -2.44 -15.69 15.56
C ARG A 99 -2.75 -14.69 14.46
N VAL A 100 -2.46 -13.41 14.68
CA VAL A 100 -2.76 -12.34 13.71
C VAL A 100 -1.48 -11.76 13.14
N LEU A 101 -1.27 -11.84 11.83
CA LEU A 101 -0.13 -11.23 11.14
C LEU A 101 -0.51 -9.80 10.72
N CYS A 102 -0.31 -8.84 11.62
CA CYS A 102 -0.44 -7.41 11.34
C CYS A 102 0.89 -6.80 10.89
N VAL A 103 0.82 -5.80 10.04
CA VAL A 103 2.02 -5.11 9.50
C VAL A 103 2.68 -4.23 10.56
N ALA A 104 1.91 -3.64 11.47
CA ALA A 104 2.42 -2.81 12.56
C ALA A 104 1.38 -2.72 13.69
N SER A 105 1.74 -2.01 14.76
CA SER A 105 0.80 -1.65 15.84
C SER A 105 -0.34 -0.77 15.31
N GLN A 106 -1.45 -0.71 16.05
CA GLN A 106 -2.59 0.16 15.73
C GLN A 106 -2.15 1.61 15.53
N ASP A 107 -1.37 2.18 16.47
CA ASP A 107 -0.91 3.57 16.39
C ASP A 107 -0.08 3.83 15.14
N THR A 108 0.79 2.89 14.77
CA THR A 108 1.59 3.01 13.55
C THR A 108 0.70 2.92 12.31
N LEU A 109 -0.27 2.01 12.27
CA LEU A 109 -1.18 1.89 11.13
C LEU A 109 -2.04 3.14 10.95
N ASP A 110 -2.53 3.74 12.05
CA ASP A 110 -3.28 5.00 12.04
C ASP A 110 -2.40 6.18 11.59
N LEU A 111 -1.14 6.22 12.01
CA LEU A 111 -0.16 7.22 11.55
C LEU A 111 0.07 7.11 10.04
N LEU A 112 0.35 5.91 9.54
CA LEU A 112 0.63 5.66 8.12
C LEU A 112 -0.60 5.94 7.22
N HIS A 113 -1.80 5.84 7.77
CA HIS A 113 -3.05 6.15 7.07
C HIS A 113 -3.23 7.65 6.80
N ASN A 114 -2.65 8.51 7.65
CA ASN A 114 -2.69 9.97 7.52
C ASN A 114 -1.34 10.49 6.99
N LYS A 115 -1.26 10.74 5.68
CA LYS A 115 -0.03 11.17 5.01
C LYS A 115 0.56 12.47 5.57
N ALA A 116 -0.29 13.42 6.02
CA ALA A 116 0.20 14.67 6.61
C ALA A 116 0.97 14.40 7.90
N ARG A 117 0.34 13.68 8.84
CA ARG A 117 0.98 13.31 10.11
C ARG A 117 2.24 12.45 9.89
N PHE A 118 2.18 11.52 8.95
CA PHE A 118 3.34 10.71 8.58
C PHE A 118 4.49 11.57 8.08
N TYR A 119 4.23 12.51 7.14
CA TYR A 119 5.27 13.39 6.57
C TYR A 119 5.87 14.36 7.59
N GLU A 120 5.08 14.81 8.57
CA GLU A 120 5.57 15.68 9.65
C GLU A 120 6.50 14.97 10.64
N THR A 121 6.36 13.64 10.75
CA THR A 121 7.05 12.86 11.78
C THR A 121 8.13 11.93 11.23
N VAL A 122 8.11 11.63 9.93
CA VAL A 122 9.06 10.67 9.34
C VAL A 122 10.48 11.23 9.30
N VAL A 123 11.42 10.40 9.78
CA VAL A 123 12.87 10.67 9.71
C VAL A 123 13.53 9.48 9.03
N CYS A 124 14.06 9.71 7.83
CA CYS A 124 14.86 8.73 7.09
C CYS A 124 15.79 9.43 6.11
N SER A 125 16.71 8.69 5.51
CA SER A 125 17.69 9.21 4.55
C SER A 125 17.07 9.78 3.27
N THR A 126 15.79 9.42 2.97
CA THR A 126 15.03 9.93 1.84
C THR A 126 13.74 10.57 2.36
N PRO A 127 13.74 11.88 2.64
CA PRO A 127 12.56 12.57 3.19
C PRO A 127 11.43 12.66 2.15
N PRO A 128 10.19 12.95 2.59
CA PRO A 128 9.11 13.33 1.67
C PRO A 128 9.47 14.57 0.86
N ALA A 129 8.84 14.72 -0.32
CA ALA A 129 8.87 15.97 -1.07
C ALA A 129 8.34 17.14 -0.22
N ALA A 130 8.79 18.35 -0.51
CA ALA A 130 8.32 19.56 0.19
C ALA A 130 6.81 19.68 0.13
N PHE A 131 6.15 19.95 1.25
CA PHE A 131 4.69 20.00 1.32
C PHE A 131 4.17 21.02 2.33
N ARG A 132 2.88 21.37 2.18
CA ARG A 132 2.08 22.11 3.15
C ARG A 132 0.69 21.48 3.24
N LEU A 133 0.16 21.41 4.47
CA LEU A 133 -1.23 21.01 4.71
C LEU A 133 -2.13 22.25 4.54
N VAL A 134 -3.20 22.12 3.79
CA VAL A 134 -4.14 23.20 3.49
C VAL A 134 -5.59 22.72 3.63
N GLU A 135 -6.44 23.54 4.21
CA GLU A 135 -7.86 23.28 4.49
C GLU A 135 -8.76 24.47 4.12
N THR A 136 -8.14 25.61 3.73
CA THR A 136 -8.82 26.82 3.31
C THR A 136 -8.12 27.44 2.10
N ALA A 137 -8.86 28.26 1.33
CA ALA A 137 -8.30 29.00 0.19
C ALA A 137 -7.12 29.89 0.61
N GLN A 138 -7.21 30.54 1.77
CA GLN A 138 -6.13 31.40 2.27
C GLN A 138 -4.85 30.59 2.58
N GLN A 139 -4.99 29.43 3.21
CA GLN A 139 -3.84 28.53 3.45
C GLN A 139 -3.25 28.02 2.14
N PHE A 140 -4.09 27.69 1.14
CA PHE A 140 -3.64 27.27 -0.17
C PHE A 140 -2.80 28.35 -0.84
N GLU A 141 -3.24 29.61 -0.88
CA GLU A 141 -2.48 30.71 -1.50
C GLU A 141 -1.16 30.96 -0.78
N ALA A 142 -1.14 30.98 0.55
CA ALA A 142 0.09 31.13 1.31
C ALA A 142 1.09 30.01 1.01
N ALA A 143 0.63 28.77 1.02
CA ALA A 143 1.42 27.57 0.72
C ALA A 143 1.90 27.56 -0.75
N TRP A 144 1.03 27.99 -1.69
CA TRP A 144 1.37 28.11 -3.10
C TRP A 144 2.55 29.07 -3.29
N HIS A 145 2.45 30.28 -2.77
CA HIS A 145 3.49 31.30 -2.87
C HIS A 145 4.80 30.89 -2.19
N GLU A 146 4.73 30.11 -1.13
CA GLU A 146 5.92 29.59 -0.47
C GLU A 146 6.62 28.52 -1.31
N LEU A 147 5.90 27.47 -1.69
CA LEU A 147 6.47 26.33 -2.39
C LEU A 147 6.94 26.67 -3.81
N LYS A 148 6.25 27.59 -4.50
CA LYS A 148 6.63 28.04 -5.85
C LYS A 148 7.95 28.79 -5.92
N LYS A 149 8.53 29.22 -4.80
CA LYS A 149 9.87 29.85 -4.79
C LYS A 149 10.96 28.85 -5.19
N ASP A 150 10.81 27.59 -4.76
CA ASP A 150 11.84 26.58 -4.86
C ASP A 150 11.47 25.41 -5.81
N HIS A 151 10.17 25.29 -6.17
CA HIS A 151 9.67 24.16 -6.95
C HIS A 151 8.92 24.62 -8.20
N ALA A 152 9.40 24.18 -9.36
CA ALA A 152 8.84 24.57 -10.67
C ALA A 152 7.39 24.09 -10.84
N GLN A 153 7.05 22.90 -10.35
CA GLN A 153 5.72 22.31 -10.48
C GLN A 153 5.21 21.76 -9.15
N LEU A 154 3.95 22.01 -8.87
CA LEU A 154 3.28 21.51 -7.66
C LEU A 154 2.15 20.55 -8.01
N CYS A 155 1.80 19.71 -7.06
CA CYS A 155 0.63 18.84 -7.11
C CYS A 155 -0.15 18.92 -5.79
N ILE A 156 -1.39 18.44 -5.85
CA ILE A 156 -2.27 18.41 -4.69
C ILE A 156 -2.88 17.02 -4.51
N LYS A 157 -3.00 16.57 -3.27
CA LYS A 157 -3.67 15.30 -2.94
C LYS A 157 -4.30 15.36 -1.55
N PRO A 158 -5.35 14.59 -1.27
CA PRO A 158 -5.88 14.48 0.10
C PRO A 158 -4.84 13.89 1.07
N SER A 159 -4.84 14.38 2.32
CA SER A 159 -4.00 13.82 3.39
C SER A 159 -4.36 12.36 3.72
N VAL A 160 -5.64 12.03 3.60
CA VAL A 160 -6.18 10.67 3.74
C VAL A 160 -6.84 10.25 2.43
N SER A 161 -6.24 9.33 1.71
CA SER A 161 -6.79 8.77 0.46
C SER A 161 -6.17 7.42 0.14
N VAL A 162 -6.84 6.64 -0.69
CA VAL A 162 -6.38 5.37 -1.23
C VAL A 162 -6.36 5.42 -2.76
N TYR A 163 -5.50 4.65 -3.40
CA TYR A 163 -5.42 4.50 -4.87
C TYR A 163 -5.20 5.80 -5.65
N GLY A 164 -4.57 6.81 -5.05
CA GLY A 164 -4.34 8.10 -5.72
C GLY A 164 -5.60 8.92 -5.97
N LEU A 165 -6.73 8.56 -5.37
CA LEU A 165 -7.98 9.31 -5.52
C LEU A 165 -7.81 10.75 -5.01
N GLY A 166 -8.13 11.71 -5.88
CA GLY A 166 -8.03 13.14 -5.60
C GLY A 166 -6.63 13.73 -5.80
N PHE A 167 -5.68 12.97 -6.37
CA PHE A 167 -4.40 13.51 -6.81
C PHE A 167 -4.57 14.30 -8.11
N ALA A 168 -3.93 15.48 -8.18
CA ALA A 168 -3.80 16.24 -9.41
C ALA A 168 -2.49 17.05 -9.45
N VAL A 169 -1.86 17.10 -10.61
CA VAL A 169 -0.80 18.05 -10.93
C VAL A 169 -1.44 19.39 -11.28
N ILE A 170 -0.93 20.48 -10.74
CA ILE A 170 -1.52 21.80 -10.94
C ILE A 170 -0.91 22.43 -12.20
N ASP A 171 -1.75 22.77 -13.16
CA ASP A 171 -1.36 23.44 -14.41
C ASP A 171 -1.63 24.94 -14.29
N GLU A 172 -0.60 25.77 -14.50
CA GLU A 172 -0.67 27.22 -14.37
C GLU A 172 -1.18 27.90 -15.63
N GLU A 173 -1.09 27.24 -16.79
CA GLU A 173 -1.35 27.85 -18.10
C GLU A 173 -2.71 27.45 -18.67
N ARG A 174 -3.15 26.22 -18.41
CA ARG A 174 -4.35 25.63 -19.00
C ARG A 174 -5.49 25.53 -17.98
N SER A 175 -6.69 25.81 -18.42
CA SER A 175 -7.89 25.52 -17.62
C SER A 175 -8.16 24.01 -17.56
N SER A 176 -8.92 23.58 -16.55
CA SER A 176 -9.33 22.17 -16.44
C SER A 176 -10.13 21.68 -17.67
N ALA A 177 -10.90 22.59 -18.29
CA ALA A 177 -11.61 22.28 -19.55
C ALA A 177 -10.64 22.02 -20.71
N GLN A 178 -9.57 22.83 -20.86
CA GLN A 178 -8.56 22.61 -21.89
C GLN A 178 -7.80 21.29 -21.67
N LEU A 179 -7.44 20.98 -20.41
CA LEU A 179 -6.81 19.72 -20.03
C LEU A 179 -7.68 18.51 -20.38
N LEU A 180 -8.99 18.59 -20.05
CA LEU A 180 -9.97 17.56 -20.37
C LEU A 180 -10.08 17.34 -21.89
N LEU A 181 -10.21 18.42 -22.68
CA LEU A 181 -10.32 18.35 -24.13
C LEU A 181 -9.07 17.77 -24.82
N GLN A 182 -7.90 17.93 -24.18
CA GLN A 182 -6.62 17.36 -24.63
C GLN A 182 -6.39 15.93 -24.15
N GLY A 183 -7.29 15.37 -23.35
CA GLY A 183 -7.15 14.03 -22.78
C GLY A 183 -6.06 13.92 -21.70
N VAL A 184 -5.64 15.05 -21.10
CA VAL A 184 -4.65 15.06 -20.01
C VAL A 184 -5.31 14.60 -18.72
N GLN A 185 -4.78 13.53 -18.14
CA GLN A 185 -5.29 12.93 -16.91
C GLN A 185 -4.51 13.43 -15.69
N TYR A 186 -5.16 13.41 -14.53
CA TYR A 186 -4.57 13.79 -13.24
C TYR A 186 -3.99 15.22 -13.20
N HIS A 187 -4.56 16.14 -13.98
CA HIS A 187 -4.21 17.55 -13.95
C HIS A 187 -5.44 18.40 -13.66
N ILE A 188 -5.21 19.56 -13.07
CA ILE A 188 -6.22 20.57 -12.78
C ILE A 188 -5.67 21.96 -13.05
N GLY A 189 -6.46 22.85 -13.68
CA GLY A 189 -6.06 24.24 -13.89
C GLY A 189 -6.01 25.01 -12.56
N LEU A 190 -4.94 25.77 -12.36
CA LEU A 190 -4.73 26.53 -11.11
C LEU A 190 -5.90 27.49 -10.82
N GLU A 191 -6.34 28.25 -11.83
CA GLU A 191 -7.42 29.23 -11.65
C GLU A 191 -8.78 28.56 -11.35
N ASP A 192 -9.01 27.36 -11.89
CA ASP A 192 -10.23 26.61 -11.60
C ASP A 192 -10.18 26.04 -10.18
N LEU A 193 -9.00 25.60 -9.74
CA LEU A 193 -8.80 25.12 -8.36
C LEU A 193 -8.98 26.24 -7.34
N ARG A 194 -8.38 27.42 -7.59
CA ARG A 194 -8.53 28.63 -6.76
C ARG A 194 -10.00 29.02 -6.58
N ARG A 195 -10.69 29.18 -7.71
CA ARG A 195 -12.12 29.53 -7.71
C ARG A 195 -12.98 28.51 -6.98
N GLY A 196 -12.64 27.23 -7.13
CA GLY A 196 -13.31 26.15 -6.40
C GLY A 196 -13.10 26.24 -4.90
N PHE A 197 -11.87 26.50 -4.43
CA PHE A 197 -11.56 26.65 -3.01
C PHE A 197 -12.15 27.93 -2.40
N GLU A 198 -12.14 29.04 -3.12
CA GLU A 198 -12.76 30.30 -2.68
C GLU A 198 -14.28 30.19 -2.47
N ALA A 199 -14.93 29.28 -3.19
CA ALA A 199 -16.36 29.01 -3.00
C ALA A 199 -16.68 28.15 -1.79
N MET A 200 -15.67 27.67 -1.04
CA MET A 200 -15.79 26.82 0.15
C MET A 200 -15.25 27.57 1.36
N GLU A 201 -15.95 27.49 2.50
CA GLU A 201 -15.42 27.99 3.76
C GLU A 201 -14.22 27.17 4.22
N THR A 202 -14.35 25.86 4.17
CA THR A 202 -13.28 24.87 4.44
C THR A 202 -13.45 23.68 3.52
N PHE A 203 -12.37 22.93 3.32
CA PHE A 203 -12.39 21.64 2.60
C PHE A 203 -11.60 20.60 3.39
N ARG A 204 -11.73 19.34 2.99
CA ARG A 204 -10.97 18.27 3.64
C ARG A 204 -9.46 18.54 3.54
N PRO A 205 -8.66 18.12 4.56
CA PRO A 205 -7.22 18.34 4.57
C PRO A 205 -6.55 17.85 3.30
N MET A 206 -5.85 18.74 2.58
CA MET A 206 -5.12 18.46 1.36
C MET A 206 -3.64 18.76 1.56
N LEU A 207 -2.78 17.98 0.91
CA LEU A 207 -1.35 18.22 0.80
C LEU A 207 -1.07 18.95 -0.53
N LEU A 208 -0.68 20.22 -0.46
CA LEU A 208 -0.03 20.91 -1.57
C LEU A 208 1.47 20.61 -1.48
N MET A 209 2.08 20.12 -2.55
CA MET A 209 3.45 19.63 -2.48
C MET A 209 4.19 19.74 -3.81
N GLU A 210 5.52 19.67 -3.73
CA GLU A 210 6.38 19.50 -4.91
C GLU A 210 5.92 18.30 -5.74
N TYR A 211 5.82 18.48 -7.05
CA TYR A 211 5.57 17.39 -7.97
C TYR A 211 6.89 16.72 -8.38
N LEU A 212 7.04 15.46 -8.02
CA LEU A 212 8.15 14.64 -8.45
C LEU A 212 7.82 14.02 -9.82
N ASP A 213 8.52 14.43 -10.87
CA ASP A 213 8.18 14.10 -12.27
C ASP A 213 8.91 12.87 -12.84
N GLY A 214 9.85 12.31 -12.08
CA GLY A 214 10.69 11.19 -12.52
C GLY A 214 10.06 9.81 -12.25
N HIS A 215 10.91 8.79 -12.30
CA HIS A 215 10.51 7.41 -12.09
C HIS A 215 10.01 7.15 -10.68
N GLU A 216 8.92 6.41 -10.57
CA GLU A 216 8.42 5.88 -9.29
C GLU A 216 9.04 4.51 -9.01
N PHE A 217 9.46 4.30 -7.77
CA PHE A 217 9.90 3.01 -7.25
C PHE A 217 8.86 2.49 -6.27
N SER A 218 8.47 1.24 -6.46
CA SER A 218 7.55 0.53 -5.58
C SER A 218 8.29 -0.64 -4.97
N VAL A 219 8.61 -0.57 -3.69
CA VAL A 219 9.41 -1.55 -2.96
C VAL A 219 8.49 -2.48 -2.20
N ASP A 220 8.39 -3.73 -2.62
CA ASP A 220 7.66 -4.76 -1.89
C ASP A 220 8.59 -5.40 -0.86
N CYS A 221 8.18 -5.37 0.40
CA CYS A 221 9.01 -5.67 1.55
C CYS A 221 8.44 -6.82 2.36
N LEU A 222 9.34 -7.58 2.96
CA LEU A 222 9.07 -8.53 4.02
C LEU A 222 9.83 -8.06 5.27
N GLY A 223 9.10 -7.80 6.36
CA GLY A 223 9.65 -7.42 7.65
C GLY A 223 9.40 -8.45 8.73
N ASP A 224 10.22 -8.38 9.77
CA ASP A 224 10.09 -9.13 11.01
C ASP A 224 10.26 -8.15 12.17
N ASN A 225 9.15 -7.59 12.65
CA ASN A 225 9.10 -6.69 13.80
C ASN A 225 10.19 -5.59 13.79
N GLY A 226 10.31 -4.88 12.65
CA GLY A 226 11.30 -3.81 12.46
C GLY A 226 12.60 -4.25 11.76
N ARG A 227 12.84 -5.53 11.58
CA ARG A 227 13.95 -6.06 10.79
C ARG A 227 13.52 -6.26 9.33
N LEU A 228 14.16 -5.59 8.39
CA LEU A 228 13.93 -5.85 6.96
C LEU A 228 14.54 -7.20 6.57
N VAL A 229 13.70 -8.16 6.23
CA VAL A 229 14.11 -9.52 5.83
C VAL A 229 14.39 -9.58 4.34
N CYS A 230 13.55 -8.95 3.51
CA CYS A 230 13.71 -8.91 2.06
C CYS A 230 13.02 -7.66 1.50
N ALA A 231 13.59 -7.09 0.43
CA ALA A 231 13.00 -6.00 -0.32
C ALA A 231 13.21 -6.19 -1.83
N VAL A 232 12.17 -5.97 -2.60
CA VAL A 232 12.18 -6.04 -4.07
C VAL A 232 11.71 -4.70 -4.62
N ALA A 233 12.64 -3.87 -5.09
CA ALA A 233 12.35 -2.57 -5.65
C ALA A 233 12.05 -2.67 -7.15
N ARG A 234 10.87 -2.18 -7.55
CA ARG A 234 10.39 -2.13 -8.93
C ARG A 234 10.34 -0.69 -9.41
N LYS A 235 11.20 -0.35 -10.35
CA LYS A 235 11.20 0.94 -11.05
C LYS A 235 10.13 0.94 -12.12
N LYS A 236 9.13 1.82 -11.99
CA LYS A 236 8.05 1.96 -12.98
C LYS A 236 8.52 2.71 -14.21
N SER A 237 8.10 2.29 -15.40
CA SER A 237 8.32 3.03 -16.62
C SER A 237 7.52 4.34 -16.62
N LEU A 238 8.06 5.40 -17.21
CA LEU A 238 7.33 6.64 -17.51
C LEU A 238 6.32 6.44 -18.64
N VAL A 239 6.50 5.38 -19.43
CA VAL A 239 5.62 5.03 -20.55
C VAL A 239 4.70 3.89 -20.13
N VAL A 240 3.40 4.12 -20.22
CA VAL A 240 2.39 3.11 -19.88
C VAL A 240 2.55 1.85 -20.75
N GLY A 241 2.44 0.68 -20.12
CA GLY A 241 2.50 -0.62 -20.81
C GLY A 241 3.90 -1.18 -21.05
N GLN A 242 4.97 -0.49 -20.69
CA GLN A 242 6.36 -0.99 -20.88
C GLN A 242 6.88 -1.90 -19.77
N GLY A 243 6.03 -2.28 -18.82
CA GLY A 243 6.45 -3.08 -17.66
C GLY A 243 7.28 -2.28 -16.65
N GLN A 244 7.98 -2.99 -15.78
CA GLN A 244 8.78 -2.42 -14.70
C GLN A 244 10.14 -3.10 -14.67
N LEU A 245 11.15 -2.43 -14.13
CA LEU A 245 12.51 -2.96 -13.97
C LEU A 245 12.76 -3.25 -12.50
N ILE A 246 13.29 -4.42 -12.17
CA ILE A 246 13.82 -4.71 -10.82
C ILE A 246 15.14 -3.94 -10.68
N ASP A 247 15.13 -2.91 -9.84
CA ASP A 247 16.25 -1.98 -9.68
C ASP A 247 16.57 -1.78 -8.19
N LEU A 248 17.62 -2.44 -7.72
CA LEU A 248 18.02 -2.51 -6.32
C LEU A 248 18.98 -1.36 -5.97
N ARG A 249 18.51 -0.13 -6.02
CA ARG A 249 19.31 1.04 -5.65
C ARG A 249 19.59 1.05 -4.14
N ASP A 250 20.83 1.28 -3.77
CA ASP A 250 21.30 1.27 -2.38
C ASP A 250 20.60 2.33 -1.51
N ASP A 251 20.37 3.54 -2.05
CA ASP A 251 19.69 4.62 -1.33
C ASP A 251 18.23 4.28 -1.01
N ILE A 252 17.53 3.60 -1.94
CA ILE A 252 16.15 3.12 -1.75
C ILE A 252 16.10 2.01 -0.70
N LEU A 253 17.01 1.05 -0.81
CA LEU A 253 17.06 -0.09 0.13
C LEU A 253 17.41 0.38 1.55
N GLU A 254 18.36 1.32 1.68
CA GLU A 254 18.73 1.88 2.99
C GLU A 254 17.58 2.69 3.61
N ALA A 255 16.92 3.57 2.85
CA ALA A 255 15.73 4.27 3.33
C ALA A 255 14.62 3.30 3.75
N THR A 256 14.40 2.24 2.96
CA THR A 256 13.41 1.20 3.28
C THR A 256 13.76 0.47 4.57
N ARG A 257 15.03 0.14 4.80
CA ARG A 257 15.51 -0.49 6.05
C ARG A 257 15.25 0.40 7.26
N GLN A 258 15.61 1.70 7.17
CA GLN A 258 15.38 2.69 8.24
C GLN A 258 13.88 2.81 8.57
N LEU A 259 13.02 2.90 7.55
CA LEU A 259 11.57 2.97 7.74
C LEU A 259 11.01 1.69 8.37
N THR A 260 11.52 0.52 7.97
CA THR A 260 11.11 -0.75 8.55
C THR A 260 11.41 -0.80 10.05
N GLU A 261 12.62 -0.38 10.43
CA GLU A 261 13.08 -0.34 11.82
C GLU A 261 12.29 0.70 12.64
N THR A 262 12.19 1.93 12.14
CA THR A 262 11.54 3.05 12.84
C THR A 262 10.07 2.75 13.17
N TYR A 263 9.35 2.13 12.25
CA TYR A 263 7.92 1.87 12.40
C TYR A 263 7.59 0.44 12.87
N GLY A 264 8.59 -0.37 13.19
CA GLY A 264 8.41 -1.74 13.66
C GLY A 264 7.64 -2.60 12.65
N LEU A 265 7.89 -2.42 11.34
CA LEU A 265 7.09 -3.07 10.31
C LEU A 265 7.32 -4.57 10.26
N ASN A 266 6.22 -5.31 10.04
CA ASN A 266 6.17 -6.76 10.09
C ASN A 266 5.37 -7.33 8.89
N GLY A 267 5.63 -8.58 8.51
CA GLY A 267 4.96 -9.20 7.38
C GLY A 267 5.19 -8.46 6.07
N ILE A 268 4.15 -8.33 5.23
CA ILE A 268 4.27 -7.72 3.90
C ILE A 268 3.72 -6.29 3.88
N PHE A 269 4.57 -5.38 3.46
CA PHE A 269 4.22 -3.98 3.23
C PHE A 269 4.89 -3.46 1.94
N ASN A 270 4.55 -2.24 1.56
CA ASN A 270 5.10 -1.62 0.36
C ASN A 270 5.49 -0.18 0.64
N VAL A 271 6.72 0.21 0.26
CA VAL A 271 7.22 1.57 0.36
C VAL A 271 7.34 2.15 -1.05
N GLN A 272 6.93 3.40 -1.23
CA GLN A 272 6.99 4.07 -2.52
C GLN A 272 7.87 5.31 -2.45
N PHE A 273 8.73 5.43 -3.46
CA PHE A 273 9.60 6.59 -3.69
C PHE A 273 9.41 7.11 -5.11
N ARG A 274 9.78 8.35 -5.34
CA ARG A 274 9.78 8.92 -6.70
C ARG A 274 10.93 9.88 -6.88
N GLU A 275 11.52 9.86 -8.06
CA GLU A 275 12.53 10.81 -8.49
C GLU A 275 11.88 12.15 -8.85
N GLY A 276 12.57 13.24 -8.56
CA GLY A 276 12.22 14.59 -8.95
C GLY A 276 13.49 15.42 -9.16
N GLN A 277 13.32 16.69 -9.44
CA GLN A 277 14.46 17.61 -9.66
C GLN A 277 15.29 17.81 -8.39
N SER A 278 14.66 17.75 -7.22
CA SER A 278 15.31 17.84 -5.90
C SER A 278 15.97 16.53 -5.46
N GLY A 279 15.81 15.44 -6.22
CA GLY A 279 16.30 14.11 -5.90
C GLY A 279 15.20 13.08 -5.69
N LEU A 280 15.49 12.04 -4.90
CA LEU A 280 14.53 10.99 -4.54
C LEU A 280 13.68 11.45 -3.36
N GLY A 281 12.37 11.36 -3.48
CA GLY A 281 11.42 11.67 -2.39
C GLY A 281 10.59 10.45 -1.99
N LEU A 282 10.35 10.30 -0.68
CA LEU A 282 9.43 9.31 -0.12
C LEU A 282 7.98 9.70 -0.40
N LEU A 283 7.18 8.80 -0.96
CA LEU A 283 5.77 9.04 -1.25
C LEU A 283 4.84 8.52 -0.14
N GLU A 284 5.02 7.25 0.25
CA GLU A 284 4.19 6.62 1.29
C GLU A 284 4.71 5.25 1.70
N ILE A 285 4.27 4.80 2.87
CA ILE A 285 4.32 3.39 3.29
C ILE A 285 2.89 2.86 3.21
N ASN A 286 2.69 1.82 2.42
CA ASN A 286 1.44 1.08 2.36
C ASN A 286 1.52 -0.16 3.26
N PRO A 287 0.83 -0.23 4.40
CA PRO A 287 0.89 -1.38 5.31
C PRO A 287 0.07 -2.56 4.75
N ARG A 288 0.39 -2.96 3.54
CA ARG A 288 -0.26 -4.04 2.78
C ARG A 288 0.56 -4.41 1.55
N MET A 289 0.23 -5.54 0.95
CA MET A 289 0.75 -5.94 -0.36
C MET A 289 0.43 -4.90 -1.43
N SER A 290 1.39 -4.62 -2.30
CA SER A 290 1.17 -3.78 -3.49
C SER A 290 0.33 -4.50 -4.55
N GLY A 291 -0.26 -3.74 -5.48
CA GLY A 291 -0.91 -4.31 -6.65
C GLY A 291 0.05 -5.15 -7.52
N GLY A 292 1.33 -4.83 -7.50
CA GLY A 292 2.36 -5.51 -8.29
C GLY A 292 3.14 -6.60 -7.55
N ILE A 293 2.62 -7.14 -6.46
CA ILE A 293 3.31 -8.19 -5.67
C ILE A 293 3.70 -9.41 -6.51
N GLY A 294 2.85 -9.78 -7.46
CA GLY A 294 3.15 -10.87 -8.40
C GLY A 294 4.41 -10.59 -9.23
N MET A 295 4.56 -9.35 -9.72
CA MET A 295 5.76 -8.93 -10.46
C MET A 295 7.01 -8.95 -9.59
N ALA A 296 6.91 -8.51 -8.33
CA ALA A 296 8.03 -8.55 -7.39
C ALA A 296 8.51 -9.99 -7.15
N CYS A 297 7.60 -10.93 -6.97
CA CYS A 297 7.92 -12.34 -6.72
C CYS A 297 8.61 -13.03 -7.91
N LEU A 298 8.45 -12.52 -9.15
CA LEU A 298 9.20 -13.02 -10.30
C LEU A 298 10.71 -12.79 -10.17
N ALA A 299 11.13 -11.86 -9.30
CA ALA A 299 12.55 -11.61 -9.06
C ALA A 299 13.27 -12.69 -8.22
N GLY A 300 12.54 -13.65 -7.67
CA GLY A 300 13.07 -14.78 -6.89
C GLY A 300 12.30 -15.05 -5.60
N PRO A 301 12.29 -14.12 -4.62
CA PRO A 301 11.59 -14.34 -3.36
C PRO A 301 10.06 -14.38 -3.55
N ASN A 302 9.42 -15.45 -3.10
CA ASN A 302 7.96 -15.51 -2.99
C ASN A 302 7.55 -14.84 -1.66
N LEU A 303 7.42 -13.51 -1.68
CA LEU A 303 7.18 -12.72 -0.47
C LEU A 303 5.94 -13.18 0.32
N PRO A 304 4.76 -13.46 -0.30
CA PRO A 304 3.58 -13.94 0.42
C PRO A 304 3.81 -15.28 1.15
N TYR A 305 4.47 -16.22 0.50
CA TYR A 305 4.77 -17.51 1.13
C TYR A 305 5.80 -17.38 2.24
N LEU A 306 6.87 -16.61 2.00
CA LEU A 306 7.91 -16.35 3.00
C LEU A 306 7.34 -15.62 4.24
N ALA A 307 6.41 -14.67 4.05
CA ALA A 307 5.76 -14.01 5.18
C ALA A 307 4.95 -14.99 6.03
N LEU A 308 4.17 -15.85 5.39
CA LEU A 308 3.39 -16.86 6.07
C LEU A 308 4.28 -17.88 6.80
N LEU A 309 5.29 -18.39 6.11
CA LEU A 309 6.24 -19.36 6.67
C LEU A 309 7.05 -18.78 7.83
N GLY A 310 7.56 -17.54 7.67
CA GLY A 310 8.30 -16.84 8.72
C GLY A 310 7.46 -16.55 9.96
N PHE A 311 6.22 -16.11 9.75
CA PHE A 311 5.29 -15.90 10.86
C PHE A 311 4.91 -17.20 11.58
N ASP A 312 4.78 -18.30 10.84
CA ASP A 312 4.41 -19.59 11.41
C ASP A 312 5.57 -20.29 12.13
N ARG A 313 6.80 -20.22 11.58
CA ARG A 313 7.95 -21.02 12.02
C ARG A 313 9.13 -20.22 12.54
N GLY A 314 9.08 -18.90 12.44
CA GLY A 314 10.15 -17.98 12.75
C GLY A 314 10.94 -17.53 11.50
N PHE A 315 11.13 -16.24 11.38
CA PHE A 315 11.83 -15.62 10.23
C PHE A 315 13.31 -16.01 10.13
N ASP A 316 13.93 -16.39 11.24
CA ASP A 316 15.34 -16.83 11.25
C ASP A 316 15.53 -18.22 10.62
N THR A 317 14.44 -18.97 10.39
CA THR A 317 14.49 -20.27 9.72
C THR A 317 14.37 -20.16 8.21
N LEU A 318 14.08 -18.97 7.67
CA LEU A 318 13.83 -18.76 6.26
C LEU A 318 15.13 -18.80 5.43
N VAL A 319 15.05 -19.50 4.30
CA VAL A 319 16.01 -19.35 3.22
C VAL A 319 15.40 -18.41 2.19
N VAL A 320 15.83 -17.14 2.21
CA VAL A 320 15.35 -16.13 1.28
C VAL A 320 16.17 -16.20 -0.02
N PRO A 321 15.56 -16.48 -1.18
CA PRO A 321 16.27 -16.45 -2.45
C PRO A 321 16.84 -15.06 -2.76
N GLU A 322 17.97 -15.02 -3.45
CA GLU A 322 18.56 -13.78 -3.94
C GLU A 322 17.63 -13.07 -4.95
N VAL A 323 17.53 -11.76 -4.82
CA VAL A 323 16.72 -10.94 -5.73
C VAL A 323 17.48 -10.69 -7.04
N ARG A 324 16.90 -11.09 -8.16
CA ARG A 324 17.47 -10.88 -9.50
C ARG A 324 17.27 -9.44 -9.97
N ALA A 325 18.25 -8.60 -9.79
CA ALA A 325 18.28 -7.24 -10.33
C ALA A 325 18.35 -7.24 -11.88
N GLY A 326 17.89 -6.15 -12.50
CA GLY A 326 17.88 -5.99 -13.95
C GLY A 326 16.77 -6.74 -14.70
N LEU A 327 15.95 -7.52 -13.99
CA LEU A 327 14.82 -8.23 -14.59
C LEU A 327 13.71 -7.25 -15.00
N ARG A 328 13.19 -7.38 -16.23
CA ARG A 328 11.97 -6.69 -16.66
C ARG A 328 10.76 -7.56 -16.36
N VAL A 329 9.76 -6.96 -15.70
CA VAL A 329 8.54 -7.64 -15.28
C VAL A 329 7.31 -6.88 -15.75
N GLY A 330 6.21 -7.59 -15.95
CA GLY A 330 4.94 -7.00 -16.35
C GLY A 330 3.77 -7.89 -15.99
N GLU A 331 2.56 -7.34 -16.03
CA GLU A 331 1.32 -8.08 -15.81
C GLU A 331 0.55 -8.21 -17.12
N ILE A 332 -0.12 -9.35 -17.26
CA ILE A 332 -1.05 -9.62 -18.35
C ILE A 332 -2.42 -9.90 -17.73
N ALA A 333 -3.43 -9.22 -18.24
CA ALA A 333 -4.81 -9.49 -17.87
C ALA A 333 -5.37 -10.66 -18.69
N PHE A 334 -6.00 -11.60 -18.02
CA PHE A 334 -6.72 -12.71 -18.64
C PHE A 334 -8.22 -12.61 -18.34
N ALA A 335 -9.05 -12.94 -19.33
CA ALA A 335 -10.47 -13.14 -19.10
C ALA A 335 -10.69 -14.48 -18.38
N MET A 336 -11.60 -14.50 -17.41
CA MET A 336 -11.99 -15.72 -16.73
C MET A 336 -13.50 -15.71 -16.46
N GLU A 337 -14.10 -16.89 -16.39
CA GLU A 337 -15.46 -17.04 -15.91
C GLU A 337 -15.50 -16.73 -14.39
N MET A 338 -16.49 -15.95 -14.00
CA MET A 338 -16.67 -15.57 -12.60
C MET A 338 -17.55 -16.60 -11.89
N PRO A 339 -17.34 -16.80 -10.57
CA PRO A 339 -18.12 -17.74 -9.77
C PRO A 339 -19.58 -17.30 -9.62
#